data_fd7e45b608049686ded8584fda723ddf
#
_entry.id   fd7e45b608049686ded8584fda723ddf
#
_cell.length_a   1.000
_cell.length_b   1.000
_cell.length_c   1.000
_cell.angle_alpha   90.00
_cell.angle_beta   90.00
_cell.angle_gamma   90.00
#
_symmetry.space_group_name_H-M   'P 1'
#
loop_
_entity.id
_entity.type
_entity.pdbx_description
1 polymer ?
#
loop_
_entity_poly.entity_id
_entity_poly.type
_entity_poly.pdbx_seq_one_letter_code
_entity_poly.pdbx_strand_id
1 'polypeptide(L)'
;MAKNRVKYLHIFTYTLFIDSYIDFINKNFDSKDHLFLILTDVGNVNDKKNVKKISKNFSSLLILIKEMYKCKKIFLHGLIHYQLLLILFFQPWLLKKCNWVVLGIDLYLYKLRKKSLISDLYEIVRRFIIKNLYGIVAFIKEDYELAKKWYKTKAKHYYSFLYPNPIYREINLPKINNKNNKYIYIQVGNAADPALNHLEVFQKLEKYKNKNIKIVCPLAYGYNNYRNKIIQKGVETFGNKFYTITKL
;
A
#
# COMPACT_ATOMS: atom_id res chain seq x y z
N MET A 1 13.88 -21.49 31.29
CA MET A 1 14.25 -20.83 30.04
C MET A 1 13.11 -19.92 29.60
N ALA A 2 13.28 -18.60 29.67
CA ALA A 2 12.27 -17.66 29.19
C ALA A 2 12.15 -17.81 27.67
N LYS A 3 11.01 -18.34 27.18
CA LYS A 3 10.71 -18.41 25.74
C LYS A 3 10.87 -16.99 25.17
N ASN A 4 11.80 -16.79 24.25
CA ASN A 4 11.97 -15.54 23.51
C ASN A 4 10.62 -15.10 22.94
N ARG A 5 9.99 -14.16 23.62
CA ARG A 5 8.64 -13.69 23.26
C ARG A 5 8.82 -12.58 22.24
N VAL A 6 8.33 -12.79 21.02
CA VAL A 6 8.25 -11.74 19.98
C VAL A 6 7.62 -10.48 20.59
N LYS A 7 8.30 -9.34 20.44
CA LYS A 7 7.81 -8.06 20.96
C LYS A 7 6.87 -7.38 19.97
N TYR A 8 7.18 -7.45 18.67
CA TYR A 8 6.53 -6.70 17.60
C TYR A 8 6.02 -7.65 16.54
N LEU A 9 4.72 -7.61 16.28
CA LEU A 9 4.06 -8.36 15.23
C LEU A 9 3.68 -7.40 14.09
N HIS A 10 4.14 -7.68 12.88
CA HIS A 10 3.78 -6.94 11.67
C HIS A 10 2.85 -7.79 10.83
N ILE A 11 1.69 -7.26 10.45
CA ILE A 11 0.70 -7.95 9.63
C ILE A 11 0.51 -7.19 8.34
N PHE A 12 0.79 -7.87 7.21
CA PHE A 12 0.71 -7.31 5.86
C PHE A 12 -0.25 -8.08 4.96
N THR A 13 -0.84 -7.41 4.00
CA THR A 13 -1.20 -8.00 2.72
C THR A 13 0.03 -7.99 1.82
N TYR A 14 0.17 -8.99 0.92
CA TYR A 14 1.32 -9.04 0.01
C TYR A 14 1.36 -7.81 -0.89
N THR A 15 2.49 -7.09 -0.88
CA THR A 15 2.78 -5.97 -1.76
C THR A 15 4.26 -6.00 -2.17
N LEU A 16 4.61 -5.33 -3.26
CA LEU A 16 5.98 -5.26 -3.79
C LEU A 16 7.00 -4.63 -2.82
N PHE A 17 6.54 -3.92 -1.78
CA PHE A 17 7.40 -3.16 -0.87
C PHE A 17 7.70 -3.87 0.45
N ILE A 18 7.10 -5.04 0.72
CA ILE A 18 7.22 -5.73 2.01
C ILE A 18 8.64 -6.22 2.24
N ASP A 19 9.28 -6.79 1.25
CA ASP A 19 10.62 -7.39 1.39
C ASP A 19 11.66 -6.38 1.84
N SER A 20 11.65 -5.19 1.24
CA SER A 20 12.57 -4.12 1.61
C SER A 20 12.31 -3.57 3.01
N TYR A 21 11.05 -3.53 3.43
CA TYR A 21 10.71 -3.16 4.80
C TYR A 21 11.22 -4.21 5.79
N ILE A 22 11.04 -5.50 5.51
CA ILE A 22 11.54 -6.59 6.34
C ILE A 22 13.07 -6.53 6.43
N ASP A 23 13.76 -6.29 5.31
CA ASP A 23 15.20 -6.16 5.27
C ASP A 23 15.69 -4.97 6.09
N PHE A 24 15.02 -3.84 5.96
CA PHE A 24 15.33 -2.65 6.74
C PHE A 24 15.18 -2.91 8.24
N ILE A 25 14.08 -3.53 8.66
CA ILE A 25 13.85 -3.84 10.08
C ILE A 25 14.90 -4.85 10.58
N ASN A 26 15.16 -5.93 9.84
CA ASN A 26 16.10 -6.96 10.27
C ASN A 26 17.56 -6.46 10.29
N LYS A 27 17.90 -5.45 9.49
CA LYS A 27 19.23 -4.83 9.47
C LYS A 27 19.43 -3.86 10.64
N ASN A 28 18.38 -3.14 11.06
CA ASN A 28 18.52 -2.03 12.00
C ASN A 28 18.00 -2.36 13.41
N PHE A 29 17.29 -3.49 13.60
CA PHE A 29 16.73 -3.91 14.89
C PHE A 29 17.00 -5.41 15.12
N ASP A 30 16.88 -5.88 16.38
CA ASP A 30 17.00 -7.31 16.66
C ASP A 30 15.86 -8.10 16.00
N SER A 31 16.21 -8.90 15.00
CA SER A 31 15.24 -9.68 14.22
C SER A 31 14.44 -10.69 15.06
N LYS A 32 14.96 -11.10 16.24
CA LYS A 32 14.25 -11.99 17.18
C LYS A 32 13.05 -11.31 17.85
N ASP A 33 13.06 -9.99 17.92
CA ASP A 33 11.96 -9.21 18.49
C ASP A 33 10.81 -9.01 17.51
N HIS A 34 11.02 -9.23 16.20
CA HIS A 34 10.07 -8.95 15.14
C HIS A 34 9.58 -10.23 14.44
N LEU A 35 8.26 -10.35 14.27
CA LEU A 35 7.61 -11.38 13.47
C LEU A 35 6.75 -10.71 12.39
N PHE A 36 6.89 -11.19 11.15
CA PHE A 36 6.14 -10.69 10.00
C PHE A 36 5.17 -11.77 9.53
N LEU A 37 3.88 -11.44 9.53
CA LEU A 37 2.82 -12.29 8.98
C LEU A 37 2.28 -11.67 7.71
N ILE A 38 2.37 -12.40 6.60
CA ILE A 38 1.93 -11.95 5.29
C ILE A 38 0.65 -12.69 4.93
N LEU A 39 -0.47 -11.93 4.86
CA LEU A 39 -1.79 -12.45 4.55
C LEU A 39 -1.94 -12.59 3.04
N THR A 40 -1.60 -13.76 2.49
CA THR A 40 -1.68 -14.02 1.05
C THR A 40 -1.87 -15.49 0.76
N ASP A 41 -2.59 -15.78 -0.34
CA ASP A 41 -2.68 -17.14 -0.89
C ASP A 41 -1.67 -17.35 -2.04
N VAL A 42 -1.08 -16.27 -2.56
CA VAL A 42 -0.26 -16.26 -3.79
C VAL A 42 1.17 -15.78 -3.50
N GLY A 43 2.13 -16.35 -4.22
CA GLY A 43 3.53 -15.92 -4.22
C GLY A 43 4.42 -16.64 -3.21
N ASN A 44 5.72 -16.66 -3.50
CA ASN A 44 6.75 -17.09 -2.57
C ASN A 44 7.06 -15.94 -1.63
N VAL A 45 6.90 -16.17 -0.34
CA VAL A 45 7.34 -15.26 0.71
C VAL A 45 8.80 -15.61 1.01
N ASN A 46 9.66 -14.62 1.13
CA ASN A 46 11.07 -14.82 1.47
C ASN A 46 11.23 -15.76 2.68
N ASP A 47 12.08 -16.77 2.55
CA ASP A 47 12.39 -17.80 3.58
C ASP A 47 13.24 -17.23 4.74
N LYS A 48 12.78 -16.12 5.34
CA LYS A 48 13.42 -15.60 6.54
C LYS A 48 12.78 -16.20 7.78
N LYS A 49 13.58 -16.57 8.78
CA LYS A 49 13.12 -17.24 10.01
C LYS A 49 11.98 -16.52 10.75
N ASN A 50 11.89 -15.20 10.62
CA ASN A 50 10.88 -14.37 11.27
C ASN A 50 9.76 -13.92 10.34
N VAL A 51 9.60 -14.56 9.17
CA VAL A 51 8.53 -14.31 8.21
C VAL A 51 7.66 -15.56 8.09
N LYS A 52 6.33 -15.38 8.14
CA LYS A 52 5.37 -16.48 7.98
C LYS A 52 4.26 -16.06 7.02
N LYS A 53 3.91 -16.96 6.10
CA LYS A 53 2.74 -16.84 5.25
C LYS A 53 1.48 -17.28 6.03
N ILE A 54 0.43 -16.51 5.91
CA ILE A 54 -0.90 -16.80 6.48
C ILE A 54 -1.88 -16.89 5.32
N SER A 55 -2.32 -18.10 5.02
CA SER A 55 -3.34 -18.38 4.00
C SER A 55 -4.74 -18.22 4.60
N LYS A 56 -5.78 -18.24 3.75
CA LYS A 56 -7.18 -18.06 4.18
C LYS A 56 -7.79 -19.28 4.88
N ASN A 57 -7.03 -20.36 5.07
CA ASN A 57 -7.54 -21.56 5.75
C ASN A 57 -7.64 -21.35 7.28
N PHE A 58 -8.46 -22.17 7.91
CA PHE A 58 -8.75 -22.07 9.35
C PHE A 58 -7.50 -22.24 10.24
N SER A 59 -6.61 -23.17 9.91
CA SER A 59 -5.38 -23.40 10.68
C SER A 59 -4.44 -22.20 10.65
N SER A 60 -4.32 -21.54 9.52
CA SER A 60 -3.52 -20.30 9.38
C SER A 60 -4.12 -19.15 10.18
N LEU A 61 -5.45 -19.03 10.23
CA LEU A 61 -6.12 -18.02 11.06
C LEU A 61 -5.88 -18.26 12.56
N LEU A 62 -5.85 -19.52 13.01
CA LEU A 62 -5.50 -19.83 14.40
C LEU A 62 -4.04 -19.44 14.72
N ILE A 63 -3.11 -19.63 13.77
CA ILE A 63 -1.72 -19.17 13.93
C ILE A 63 -1.70 -17.63 14.06
N LEU A 64 -2.42 -16.91 13.21
CA LEU A 64 -2.52 -15.45 13.26
C LEU A 64 -3.01 -15.00 14.64
N ILE A 65 -4.14 -15.54 15.12
CA ILE A 65 -4.70 -15.21 16.43
C ILE A 65 -3.69 -15.51 17.54
N LYS A 66 -3.09 -16.70 17.55
CA LYS A 66 -2.09 -17.10 18.54
C LYS A 66 -0.90 -16.13 18.62
N GLU A 67 -0.36 -15.71 17.48
CA GLU A 67 0.75 -14.76 17.45
C GLU A 67 0.30 -13.35 17.86
N MET A 68 -0.93 -12.95 17.53
CA MET A 68 -1.50 -11.69 18.00
C MET A 68 -1.60 -11.65 19.53
N TYR A 69 -1.92 -12.75 20.21
CA TYR A 69 -1.95 -12.80 21.67
C TYR A 69 -0.57 -12.72 22.31
N LYS A 70 0.43 -13.34 21.70
CA LYS A 70 1.79 -13.47 22.28
C LYS A 70 2.61 -12.18 22.25
N CYS A 71 2.39 -11.31 21.26
CA CYS A 71 3.19 -10.11 21.06
C CYS A 71 2.80 -8.96 22.00
N LYS A 72 3.71 -8.01 22.19
CA LYS A 72 3.46 -6.77 22.96
C LYS A 72 2.75 -5.70 22.14
N LYS A 73 3.14 -5.53 20.87
CA LYS A 73 2.56 -4.56 19.94
C LYS A 73 2.30 -5.20 18.58
N ILE A 74 1.25 -4.75 17.92
CA ILE A 74 0.85 -5.18 16.57
C ILE A 74 0.87 -3.97 15.65
N PHE A 75 1.53 -4.11 14.51
CA PHE A 75 1.51 -3.15 13.41
C PHE A 75 0.69 -3.71 12.27
N LEU A 76 -0.43 -3.06 11.97
CA LEU A 76 -1.36 -3.42 10.91
C LEU A 76 -1.01 -2.58 9.67
N HIS A 77 -0.30 -3.17 8.71
CA HIS A 77 0.11 -2.49 7.47
C HIS A 77 -1.03 -2.54 6.47
N GLY A 78 -1.86 -1.51 6.53
CA GLY A 78 -3.15 -1.45 5.87
C GLY A 78 -4.28 -2.11 6.68
N LEU A 79 -5.48 -1.57 6.57
CA LEU A 79 -6.66 -2.05 7.29
C LEU A 79 -7.80 -2.37 6.33
N ILE A 80 -7.53 -3.31 5.37
CA ILE A 80 -8.46 -3.69 4.30
C ILE A 80 -8.80 -5.19 4.30
N HIS A 81 -8.03 -6.04 4.99
CA HIS A 81 -8.20 -7.49 4.93
C HIS A 81 -9.38 -7.94 5.81
N TYR A 82 -10.46 -8.48 5.20
CA TYR A 82 -11.72 -8.77 5.87
C TYR A 82 -11.60 -9.74 7.05
N GLN A 83 -10.79 -10.81 6.93
CA GLN A 83 -10.62 -11.78 8.02
C GLN A 83 -9.93 -11.14 9.23
N LEU A 84 -8.93 -10.29 9.00
CA LEU A 84 -8.27 -9.53 10.07
C LEU A 84 -9.25 -8.58 10.75
N LEU A 85 -10.10 -7.91 9.97
CA LEU A 85 -11.14 -7.02 10.52
C LEU A 85 -12.12 -7.79 11.41
N LEU A 86 -12.57 -8.98 10.97
CA LEU A 86 -13.46 -9.82 11.77
C LEU A 86 -12.79 -10.30 13.06
N ILE A 87 -11.54 -10.77 13.00
CA ILE A 87 -10.77 -11.17 14.19
C ILE A 87 -10.70 -10.01 15.20
N LEU A 88 -10.36 -8.81 14.74
CA LEU A 88 -10.24 -7.64 15.61
C LEU A 88 -11.60 -7.17 16.14
N PHE A 89 -12.66 -7.31 15.38
CA PHE A 89 -14.02 -6.96 15.79
C PHE A 89 -14.52 -7.87 16.92
N PHE A 90 -14.33 -9.18 16.78
CA PHE A 90 -14.74 -10.13 17.82
C PHE A 90 -13.78 -10.23 19.00
N GLN A 91 -12.56 -9.64 18.89
CA GLN A 91 -11.55 -9.62 19.95
C GLN A 91 -11.04 -8.19 20.19
N PRO A 92 -11.95 -7.27 20.61
CA PRO A 92 -11.64 -5.83 20.67
C PRO A 92 -10.56 -5.47 21.69
N TRP A 93 -10.30 -6.31 22.69
CA TRP A 93 -9.21 -6.11 23.64
C TRP A 93 -7.82 -6.10 22.97
N LEU A 94 -7.65 -6.75 21.81
CA LEU A 94 -6.40 -6.71 21.03
C LEU A 94 -6.12 -5.31 20.48
N LEU A 95 -7.15 -4.48 20.25
CA LEU A 95 -7.00 -3.13 19.72
C LEU A 95 -6.13 -2.23 20.59
N LYS A 96 -6.08 -2.50 21.90
CA LYS A 96 -5.24 -1.76 22.88
C LYS A 96 -3.73 -1.88 22.61
N LYS A 97 -3.31 -2.79 21.74
CA LYS A 97 -1.90 -2.96 21.31
C LYS A 97 -1.69 -2.86 19.81
N CYS A 98 -2.76 -2.56 19.06
CA CYS A 98 -2.71 -2.42 17.60
C CYS A 98 -2.39 -0.99 17.20
N ASN A 99 -1.43 -0.86 16.28
CA ASN A 99 -1.08 0.38 15.61
C ASN A 99 -1.36 0.23 14.12
N TRP A 100 -2.19 1.09 13.58
CA TRP A 100 -2.48 1.09 12.14
C TRP A 100 -1.44 1.91 11.41
N VAL A 101 -0.71 1.29 10.48
CA VAL A 101 0.20 1.94 9.54
C VAL A 101 -0.62 2.30 8.31
N VAL A 102 -0.88 3.58 8.13
CA VAL A 102 -1.75 4.10 7.07
C VAL A 102 -1.02 4.01 5.73
N LEU A 103 -1.64 3.35 4.75
CA LEU A 103 -1.14 3.23 3.37
C LEU A 103 -1.81 4.21 2.40
N GLY A 104 -2.73 5.04 2.87
CA GLY A 104 -3.52 5.96 2.07
C GLY A 104 -4.78 5.31 1.53
N ILE A 105 -4.68 4.33 0.64
CA ILE A 105 -5.86 3.67 0.05
C ILE A 105 -6.84 3.14 1.09
N ASP A 106 -6.34 2.57 2.17
CA ASP A 106 -7.13 2.04 3.27
C ASP A 106 -7.83 3.13 4.09
N LEU A 107 -7.26 4.32 4.19
CA LEU A 107 -7.91 5.50 4.77
C LEU A 107 -9.01 6.04 3.84
N TYR A 108 -8.67 6.24 2.56
CA TYR A 108 -9.56 6.86 1.59
C TYR A 108 -10.74 5.98 1.17
N LEU A 109 -10.74 4.68 1.46
CA LEU A 109 -11.91 3.81 1.33
C LEU A 109 -13.16 4.39 2.00
N TYR A 110 -13.02 5.20 3.02
CA TYR A 110 -14.14 5.93 3.62
C TYR A 110 -15.00 6.68 2.60
N LYS A 111 -14.36 7.29 1.59
CA LYS A 111 -15.05 8.05 0.52
C LYS A 111 -15.15 7.29 -0.80
N LEU A 112 -14.12 6.51 -1.14
CA LEU A 112 -13.94 5.94 -2.49
C LEU A 112 -14.60 4.58 -2.67
N ARG A 113 -15.02 3.90 -1.58
CA ARG A 113 -15.65 2.59 -1.70
C ARG A 113 -16.97 2.67 -2.49
N LYS A 114 -17.24 1.66 -3.30
CA LYS A 114 -18.56 1.47 -3.90
C LYS A 114 -19.55 1.14 -2.79
N LYS A 115 -20.65 1.89 -2.70
CA LYS A 115 -21.70 1.64 -1.71
C LYS A 115 -22.47 0.37 -2.07
N SER A 116 -22.54 -0.56 -1.13
CA SER A 116 -23.34 -1.79 -1.16
C SER A 116 -23.55 -2.23 0.28
N LEU A 117 -24.57 -3.05 0.55
CA LEU A 117 -24.85 -3.59 1.90
C LEU A 117 -23.59 -4.22 2.54
N ILE A 118 -22.86 -5.04 1.77
CA ILE A 118 -21.64 -5.70 2.25
C ILE A 118 -20.55 -4.66 2.54
N SER A 119 -20.33 -3.71 1.64
CA SER A 119 -19.34 -2.64 1.81
C SER A 119 -19.66 -1.75 3.01
N ASP A 120 -20.93 -1.48 3.27
CA ASP A 120 -21.35 -0.65 4.39
C ASP A 120 -21.19 -1.41 5.72
N LEU A 121 -21.46 -2.72 5.75
CA LEU A 121 -21.19 -3.57 6.91
C LEU A 121 -19.69 -3.60 7.24
N TYR A 122 -18.84 -3.79 6.23
CA TYR A 122 -17.38 -3.72 6.43
C TYR A 122 -16.94 -2.35 6.95
N GLU A 123 -17.53 -1.29 6.47
CA GLU A 123 -17.19 0.05 6.93
C GLU A 123 -17.61 0.27 8.38
N ILE A 124 -18.75 -0.28 8.83
CA ILE A 124 -19.16 -0.26 10.24
C ILE A 124 -18.11 -0.95 11.11
N VAL A 125 -17.67 -2.15 10.71
CA VAL A 125 -16.62 -2.90 11.41
C VAL A 125 -15.31 -2.10 11.45
N ARG A 126 -14.89 -1.52 10.33
CA ARG A 126 -13.69 -0.68 10.26
C ARG A 126 -13.79 0.54 11.17
N ARG A 127 -14.94 1.23 11.20
CA ARG A 127 -15.17 2.39 12.09
C ARG A 127 -15.01 2.01 13.54
N PHE A 128 -15.58 0.88 13.95
CA PHE A 128 -15.42 0.38 15.31
C PHE A 128 -13.95 0.11 15.64
N ILE A 129 -13.22 -0.57 14.76
CA ILE A 129 -11.81 -0.90 14.94
C ILE A 129 -10.97 0.37 15.02
N ILE A 130 -11.03 1.25 14.02
CA ILE A 130 -10.20 2.47 13.94
C ILE A 130 -10.46 3.41 15.12
N LYS A 131 -11.70 3.50 15.55
CA LYS A 131 -12.08 4.31 16.74
C LYS A 131 -11.36 3.84 17.99
N ASN A 132 -11.11 2.55 18.15
CA ASN A 132 -10.61 1.92 19.37
C ASN A 132 -9.13 1.47 19.29
N LEU A 133 -8.40 1.80 18.22
CA LEU A 133 -6.98 1.49 18.10
C LEU A 133 -6.14 2.20 19.16
N TYR A 134 -5.01 1.58 19.53
CA TYR A 134 -4.00 2.18 20.39
C TYR A 134 -3.29 3.34 19.69
N GLY A 135 -2.87 3.15 18.43
CA GLY A 135 -2.11 4.14 17.68
C GLY A 135 -2.36 4.12 16.19
N ILE A 136 -2.04 5.24 15.56
CA ILE A 136 -2.01 5.43 14.11
C ILE A 136 -0.63 5.92 13.73
N VAL A 137 0.03 5.19 12.83
CA VAL A 137 1.32 5.56 12.24
C VAL A 137 1.02 6.15 10.86
N ALA A 138 1.26 7.44 10.71
CA ALA A 138 1.02 8.15 9.46
C ALA A 138 2.22 9.04 9.11
N PHE A 139 2.61 9.02 7.83
CA PHE A 139 3.67 9.89 7.30
C PHE A 139 3.16 11.32 7.10
N ILE A 140 1.91 11.46 6.64
CA ILE A 140 1.27 12.75 6.40
C ILE A 140 0.36 13.04 7.61
N LYS A 141 0.57 14.19 8.25
CA LYS A 141 -0.23 14.62 9.41
C LYS A 141 -1.72 14.73 9.06
N GLU A 142 -2.02 15.18 7.85
CA GLU A 142 -3.37 15.35 7.34
C GLU A 142 -4.13 14.02 7.27
N ASP A 143 -3.47 12.90 6.96
CA ASP A 143 -4.08 11.57 6.98
C ASP A 143 -4.55 11.18 8.40
N TYR A 144 -3.76 11.51 9.41
CA TYR A 144 -4.19 11.33 10.80
C TYR A 144 -5.38 12.24 11.16
N GLU A 145 -5.37 13.50 10.75
CA GLU A 145 -6.50 14.42 11.00
C GLU A 145 -7.77 13.97 10.26
N LEU A 146 -7.64 13.42 9.05
CA LEU A 146 -8.75 12.77 8.34
C LEU A 146 -9.27 11.55 9.09
N ALA A 147 -8.39 10.70 9.60
CA ALA A 147 -8.79 9.55 10.43
C ALA A 147 -9.58 10.00 11.67
N LYS A 148 -9.12 11.05 12.36
CA LYS A 148 -9.87 11.65 13.48
C LYS A 148 -11.24 12.16 13.05
N LYS A 149 -11.29 12.89 11.95
CA LYS A 149 -12.54 13.49 11.42
C LYS A 149 -13.55 12.41 11.04
N TRP A 150 -13.13 11.39 10.31
CA TRP A 150 -14.01 10.38 9.72
C TRP A 150 -14.39 9.26 10.69
N TYR A 151 -13.44 8.81 11.50
CA TYR A 151 -13.62 7.66 12.39
C TYR A 151 -13.80 8.02 13.86
N LYS A 152 -13.63 9.32 14.22
CA LYS A 152 -13.71 9.81 15.60
C LYS A 152 -12.73 9.05 16.53
N THR A 153 -11.58 8.68 16.02
CA THR A 153 -10.55 7.95 16.77
C THR A 153 -9.86 8.83 17.80
N LYS A 154 -9.49 8.22 18.94
CA LYS A 154 -8.63 8.81 19.97
C LYS A 154 -7.22 8.17 19.98
N ALA A 155 -6.90 7.37 18.95
CA ALA A 155 -5.61 6.73 18.80
C ALA A 155 -4.45 7.75 18.81
N LYS A 156 -3.34 7.37 19.45
CA LYS A 156 -2.13 8.21 19.47
C LYS A 156 -1.53 8.30 18.08
N HIS A 157 -1.18 9.50 17.65
CA HIS A 157 -0.45 9.69 16.39
C HIS A 157 1.05 9.39 16.58
N TYR A 158 1.59 8.57 15.70
CA TYR A 158 3.02 8.33 15.54
C TYR A 158 3.42 8.80 14.15
N TYR A 159 4.27 9.81 14.10
CA TYR A 159 4.86 10.30 12.85
C TYR A 159 5.93 9.31 12.40
N SER A 160 5.90 8.93 11.12
CA SER A 160 6.87 8.01 10.53
C SER A 160 7.18 8.43 9.11
N PHE A 161 8.31 7.98 8.58
CA PHE A 161 8.65 8.13 7.18
C PHE A 161 8.05 7.00 6.34
N LEU A 162 8.09 7.16 5.02
CA LEU A 162 7.65 6.14 4.06
C LEU A 162 8.49 4.85 4.16
N TYR A 163 7.95 3.75 3.66
CA TYR A 163 8.72 2.53 3.50
C TYR A 163 10.02 2.78 2.74
N PRO A 164 11.12 2.09 3.12
CA PRO A 164 12.35 2.12 2.34
C PRO A 164 12.04 1.76 0.89
N ASN A 165 12.45 2.62 -0.04
CA ASN A 165 12.21 2.36 -1.47
C ASN A 165 13.16 1.24 -1.96
N PRO A 166 12.64 0.05 -2.33
CA PRO A 166 13.47 -1.07 -2.78
C PRO A 166 14.08 -0.85 -4.15
N ILE A 167 13.54 0.12 -4.89
CA ILE A 167 13.83 0.29 -6.32
C ILE A 167 14.91 1.38 -6.53
N TYR A 168 15.26 2.14 -5.45
CA TYR A 168 16.35 3.08 -5.58
C TYR A 168 17.66 2.33 -5.80
N ARG A 169 18.17 2.41 -7.01
CA ARG A 169 19.52 2.00 -7.37
C ARG A 169 20.21 3.24 -7.92
N GLU A 170 21.45 3.46 -7.50
CA GLU A 170 22.28 4.46 -8.15
C GLU A 170 22.53 4.00 -9.59
N ILE A 171 21.84 4.62 -10.53
CA ILE A 171 21.97 4.30 -11.95
C ILE A 171 22.88 5.38 -12.52
N ASN A 172 24.08 5.00 -12.95
CA ASN A 172 24.93 5.85 -13.76
C ASN A 172 24.28 6.03 -15.13
N LEU A 173 23.32 6.93 -15.21
CA LEU A 173 22.73 7.31 -16.48
C LEU A 173 23.79 8.07 -17.30
N PRO A 174 23.97 7.75 -18.59
CA PRO A 174 24.80 8.57 -19.44
C PRO A 174 24.25 10.00 -19.39
N LYS A 175 25.17 10.98 -19.21
CA LYS A 175 24.79 12.41 -19.21
C LYS A 175 24.08 12.69 -20.53
N ILE A 176 22.75 12.79 -20.49
CA ILE A 176 21.97 13.20 -21.65
C ILE A 176 22.34 14.65 -21.95
N ASN A 177 23.02 14.86 -23.07
CA ASN A 177 23.36 16.20 -23.51
C ASN A 177 22.06 16.89 -23.98
N ASN A 178 21.37 17.57 -23.05
CA ASN A 178 20.07 18.19 -23.27
C ASN A 178 20.06 19.26 -24.37
N LYS A 179 21.22 19.71 -24.83
CA LYS A 179 21.34 20.73 -25.89
C LYS A 179 20.69 20.31 -27.22
N ASN A 180 20.50 19.02 -27.49
CA ASN A 180 19.90 18.50 -28.74
C ASN A 180 18.52 17.87 -28.55
N ASN A 181 17.92 17.90 -27.36
CA ASN A 181 16.65 17.25 -27.12
C ASN A 181 15.50 18.18 -27.57
N LYS A 182 14.98 17.96 -28.79
CA LYS A 182 13.87 18.73 -29.36
C LYS A 182 12.53 18.47 -28.66
N TYR A 183 12.43 17.45 -27.79
CA TYR A 183 11.17 17.01 -27.18
C TYR A 183 11.12 17.27 -25.67
N ILE A 184 9.95 17.71 -25.22
CA ILE A 184 9.59 17.74 -23.79
C ILE A 184 8.89 16.42 -23.46
N TYR A 185 9.45 15.67 -22.54
CA TYR A 185 8.84 14.42 -22.04
C TYR A 185 7.89 14.73 -20.89
N ILE A 186 6.65 14.30 -21.00
CA ILE A 186 5.61 14.47 -19.98
C ILE A 186 5.21 13.09 -19.48
N GLN A 187 5.55 12.80 -18.21
CA GLN A 187 5.06 11.59 -17.57
C GLN A 187 3.62 11.80 -17.08
N VAL A 188 2.73 10.85 -17.41
CA VAL A 188 1.34 10.86 -16.97
C VAL A 188 1.07 9.60 -16.15
N GLY A 189 0.80 9.79 -14.86
CA GLY A 189 0.58 8.71 -13.91
C GLY A 189 1.85 7.92 -13.58
N ASN A 190 1.67 6.83 -12.82
CA ASN A 190 2.73 5.88 -12.43
C ASN A 190 2.21 4.43 -12.38
N ALA A 191 0.92 4.20 -12.61
CA ALA A 191 0.25 2.90 -12.57
C ALA A 191 -1.00 2.92 -13.46
N ALA A 192 -1.52 1.76 -13.85
CA ALA A 192 -2.80 1.64 -14.53
C ALA A 192 -3.97 1.71 -13.52
N ASP A 193 -4.11 2.86 -12.82
CA ASP A 193 -5.15 3.08 -11.82
C ASP A 193 -6.08 4.22 -12.24
N PRO A 194 -7.42 4.00 -12.26
CA PRO A 194 -8.41 5.04 -12.56
C PRO A 194 -8.30 6.29 -11.68
N ALA A 195 -7.85 6.16 -10.44
CA ALA A 195 -7.67 7.28 -9.52
C ALA A 195 -6.62 8.30 -10.00
N LEU A 196 -5.74 7.92 -10.94
CA LEU A 196 -4.74 8.80 -11.53
C LEU A 196 -5.26 9.66 -12.70
N ASN A 197 -6.54 9.51 -13.08
CA ASN A 197 -7.25 10.36 -14.04
C ASN A 197 -6.53 10.58 -15.39
N HIS A 198 -5.84 9.57 -15.92
CA HIS A 198 -5.09 9.66 -17.18
C HIS A 198 -5.88 10.28 -18.33
N LEU A 199 -7.16 9.89 -18.48
CA LEU A 199 -8.00 10.36 -19.58
C LEU A 199 -8.25 11.86 -19.50
N GLU A 200 -8.47 12.42 -18.31
CA GLU A 200 -8.63 13.86 -18.09
C GLU A 200 -7.32 14.60 -18.41
N VAL A 201 -6.18 14.02 -18.02
CA VAL A 201 -4.86 14.59 -18.34
C VAL A 201 -4.62 14.58 -19.84
N PHE A 202 -4.96 13.49 -20.55
CA PHE A 202 -4.84 13.43 -22.02
C PHE A 202 -5.70 14.51 -22.69
N GLN A 203 -6.93 14.69 -22.23
CA GLN A 203 -7.81 15.75 -22.75
C GLN A 203 -7.19 17.14 -22.58
N LYS A 204 -6.58 17.42 -21.41
CA LYS A 204 -5.89 18.70 -21.16
C LYS A 204 -4.62 18.85 -22.01
N LEU A 205 -3.93 17.77 -22.32
CA LEU A 205 -2.69 17.77 -23.11
C LEU A 205 -2.94 17.74 -24.61
N GLU A 206 -4.13 17.38 -25.07
CA GLU A 206 -4.46 17.24 -26.49
C GLU A 206 -4.16 18.49 -27.31
N LYS A 207 -4.40 19.68 -26.74
CA LYS A 207 -4.10 20.97 -27.38
C LYS A 207 -2.60 21.15 -27.74
N TYR A 208 -1.73 20.36 -27.14
CA TYR A 208 -0.29 20.38 -27.39
C TYR A 208 0.19 19.25 -28.29
N LYS A 209 -0.69 18.39 -28.84
CA LYS A 209 -0.33 17.21 -29.63
C LYS A 209 0.58 17.52 -30.84
N ASN A 210 0.44 18.72 -31.41
CA ASN A 210 1.25 19.18 -32.54
C ASN A 210 2.61 19.82 -32.11
N LYS A 211 2.84 20.03 -30.80
CA LYS A 211 4.10 20.53 -30.26
C LYS A 211 5.14 19.41 -30.12
N ASN A 212 6.38 19.80 -29.83
CA ASN A 212 7.48 18.86 -29.59
C ASN A 212 7.38 18.24 -28.17
N ILE A 213 6.30 17.46 -27.93
CA ILE A 213 6.09 16.74 -26.68
C ILE A 213 6.10 15.21 -26.95
N LYS A 214 6.46 14.47 -25.92
CA LYS A 214 6.31 13.01 -25.84
C LYS A 214 5.63 12.65 -24.54
N ILE A 215 4.57 11.84 -24.61
CA ILE A 215 3.81 11.41 -23.43
C ILE A 215 4.32 10.03 -23.04
N VAL A 216 4.70 9.87 -21.76
CA VAL A 216 5.18 8.61 -21.19
C VAL A 216 4.24 8.17 -20.07
N CYS A 217 3.62 7.00 -20.23
CA CYS A 217 2.72 6.43 -19.24
C CYS A 217 3.33 5.14 -18.65
N PRO A 218 3.84 5.17 -17.40
CA PRO A 218 4.17 3.96 -16.68
C PRO A 218 2.89 3.22 -16.28
N LEU A 219 2.67 2.02 -16.85
CA LEU A 219 1.47 1.20 -16.68
C LEU A 219 1.80 -0.24 -16.29
N ALA A 220 2.97 -0.47 -15.67
CA ALA A 220 3.47 -1.80 -15.37
C ALA A 220 2.62 -2.57 -14.35
N TYR A 221 1.88 -1.87 -13.49
CA TYR A 221 0.96 -2.47 -12.51
C TYR A 221 -0.38 -1.73 -12.46
N GLY A 222 -1.38 -2.31 -11.81
CA GLY A 222 -2.75 -1.80 -11.72
C GLY A 222 -3.76 -2.67 -12.49
N TYR A 223 -4.84 -2.07 -12.97
CA TYR A 223 -5.98 -2.77 -13.56
C TYR A 223 -5.79 -2.98 -15.09
N ASN A 224 -5.76 -4.23 -15.55
CA ASN A 224 -5.52 -4.56 -16.96
C ASN A 224 -6.53 -3.90 -17.92
N ASN A 225 -7.83 -3.94 -17.58
CA ASN A 225 -8.86 -3.33 -18.42
C ASN A 225 -8.66 -1.81 -18.56
N TYR A 226 -8.27 -1.15 -17.47
CA TYR A 226 -7.98 0.28 -17.50
C TYR A 226 -6.69 0.57 -18.28
N ARG A 227 -5.66 -0.26 -18.13
CA ARG A 227 -4.42 -0.19 -18.93
C ARG A 227 -4.70 -0.15 -20.41
N ASN A 228 -5.49 -1.13 -20.90
CA ASN A 228 -5.83 -1.23 -22.34
C ASN A 228 -6.56 0.03 -22.81
N LYS A 229 -7.51 0.54 -22.01
CA LYS A 229 -8.22 1.79 -22.31
C LYS A 229 -7.28 3.00 -22.41
N ILE A 230 -6.29 3.11 -21.49
CA ILE A 230 -5.30 4.19 -21.53
C ILE A 230 -4.41 4.10 -22.76
N ILE A 231 -3.93 2.89 -23.08
CA ILE A 231 -3.07 2.66 -24.27
C ILE A 231 -3.83 3.07 -25.53
N GLN A 232 -5.05 2.57 -25.71
CA GLN A 232 -5.87 2.90 -26.87
C GLN A 232 -6.06 4.42 -26.99
N LYS A 233 -6.51 5.07 -25.90
CA LYS A 233 -6.78 6.51 -25.91
C LYS A 233 -5.53 7.36 -26.11
N GLY A 234 -4.40 6.94 -25.52
CA GLY A 234 -3.12 7.62 -25.70
C GLY A 234 -2.61 7.57 -27.15
N VAL A 235 -2.72 6.40 -27.80
CA VAL A 235 -2.36 6.24 -29.23
C VAL A 235 -3.29 7.04 -30.13
N GLU A 236 -4.60 7.00 -29.88
CA GLU A 236 -5.59 7.80 -30.63
C GLU A 236 -5.30 9.31 -30.55
N THR A 237 -4.88 9.79 -29.38
CA THR A 237 -4.70 11.24 -29.15
C THR A 237 -3.35 11.75 -29.62
N PHE A 238 -2.25 10.99 -29.36
CA PHE A 238 -0.87 11.47 -29.54
C PHE A 238 -0.07 10.69 -30.59
N GLY A 239 -0.61 9.59 -31.13
CA GLY A 239 0.03 8.78 -32.16
C GLY A 239 1.42 8.27 -31.74
N ASN A 240 2.42 8.48 -32.57
CA ASN A 240 3.82 8.05 -32.34
C ASN A 240 4.55 8.82 -31.22
N LYS A 241 3.91 9.81 -30.65
CA LYS A 241 4.43 10.57 -29.47
C LYS A 241 4.00 9.96 -28.15
N PHE A 242 3.21 8.88 -28.14
CA PHE A 242 2.74 8.19 -26.96
C PHE A 242 3.59 6.94 -26.67
N TYR A 243 4.10 6.85 -25.44
CA TYR A 243 4.95 5.75 -24.99
C TYR A 243 4.40 5.14 -23.71
N THR A 244 4.48 3.81 -23.60
CA THR A 244 4.06 3.09 -22.41
C THR A 244 5.19 2.25 -21.84
N ILE A 245 5.25 2.13 -20.52
CA ILE A 245 6.12 1.21 -19.79
C ILE A 245 5.21 0.19 -19.12
N THR A 246 5.15 -1.04 -19.66
CA THR A 246 4.21 -2.10 -19.22
C THR A 246 4.88 -3.22 -18.43
N LYS A 247 6.21 -3.20 -18.31
CA LYS A 247 7.01 -4.16 -17.52
C LYS A 247 7.92 -3.39 -16.57
N LEU A 248 8.11 -3.93 -15.37
CA LEU A 248 9.12 -3.51 -14.38
C LEU A 248 10.38 -4.33 -14.54
#